data_be0949df49dd99f158865e7af88631cb
#
_entry.id   be0949df49dd99f158865e7af88631cb
#
_cell.length_a   1.000
_cell.length_b   1.000
_cell.length_c   1.000
_cell.angle_alpha   90.00
_cell.angle_beta   90.00
_cell.angle_gamma   90.00
#
_symmetry.space_group_name_H-M   'P 1'
#
loop_
_entity.id
_entity.type
_entity.pdbx_description
1 polymer ?
#
loop_
_entity_poly.entity_id
_entity_poly.type
_entity_poly.pdbx_seq_one_letter_code
_entity_poly.pdbx_strand_id
1 'polypeptide(L)'
;IDCGGVPMAIGVQTDMCTPALARFGSEALKKEFLVPAIAGDTVGCIGVSEPGAGSDVSAIKAIARKDGDDYVITGQKMWITNSLQADWMCMLVNTGEGPAHKNKSLVMVPLRENGKLRPGIEVASKIRKIGMHSSDTGLIYFDEVRVPQRNLIGQEGAGFVYQMQQFQEERLWCAASCLQSLNNCIDWTVGWAQERKMFGATLADQQWV
;
A
#
# COMPACT_ATOMS: atom_id res chain seq x y z
N ILE A 1 3.28 3.23 21.56
CA ILE A 1 2.45 2.06 21.25
C ILE A 1 3.38 1.03 20.65
N ASP A 2 3.65 -0.05 21.36
CA ASP A 2 4.50 -1.14 20.91
C ASP A 2 3.75 -2.04 19.90
N CYS A 3 3.27 -1.43 18.81
CA CYS A 3 2.42 -2.06 17.84
C CYS A 3 2.76 -1.59 16.41
N GLY A 4 3.78 -2.21 15.81
CA GLY A 4 4.28 -1.83 14.48
C GLY A 4 3.26 -1.87 13.34
N GLY A 5 2.15 -2.59 13.50
CA GLY A 5 1.12 -2.66 12.48
C GLY A 5 0.28 -1.39 12.33
N VAL A 6 0.01 -0.67 13.41
CA VAL A 6 -0.77 0.59 13.35
C VAL A 6 -0.04 1.69 12.59
N PRO A 7 1.24 2.00 12.89
CA PRO A 7 2.01 2.93 12.06
C PRO A 7 2.08 2.54 10.59
N MET A 8 2.22 1.25 10.29
CA MET A 8 2.22 0.77 8.89
C MET A 8 0.88 1.02 8.19
N ALA A 9 -0.24 0.75 8.84
CA ALA A 9 -1.57 1.01 8.29
C ALA A 9 -1.79 2.51 8.01
N ILE A 10 -1.34 3.37 8.94
CA ILE A 10 -1.37 4.83 8.77
C ILE A 10 -0.44 5.25 7.63
N GLY A 11 0.80 4.75 7.56
CA GLY A 11 1.76 5.07 6.51
C GLY A 11 1.27 4.68 5.11
N VAL A 12 0.53 3.57 4.98
CA VAL A 12 -0.12 3.25 3.69
C VAL A 12 -1.14 4.32 3.31
N GLN A 13 -1.92 4.80 4.26
CA GLN A 13 -2.91 5.87 4.04
C GLN A 13 -2.22 7.18 3.62
N THR A 14 -1.22 7.62 4.38
CA THR A 14 -0.65 8.96 4.25
C THR A 14 0.44 9.07 3.18
N ASP A 15 1.28 8.02 3.05
CA ASP A 15 2.52 8.10 2.27
C ASP A 15 2.57 7.15 1.06
N MET A 16 1.59 6.23 0.92
CA MET A 16 1.64 5.24 -0.15
C MET A 16 0.45 5.32 -1.11
N CYS A 17 -0.79 5.43 -0.65
CA CYS A 17 -1.95 5.41 -1.56
C CYS A 17 -2.45 6.80 -1.98
N THR A 18 -2.10 7.86 -1.26
CA THR A 18 -2.55 9.24 -1.53
C THR A 18 -1.59 10.10 -2.37
N PRO A 19 -0.25 9.94 -2.33
CA PRO A 19 0.67 10.89 -2.98
C PRO A 19 0.49 11.01 -4.50
N ALA A 20 0.29 9.89 -5.21
CA ALA A 20 0.05 9.93 -6.65
C ALA A 20 -1.25 10.68 -7.00
N LEU A 21 -2.30 10.44 -6.21
CA LEU A 21 -3.56 11.18 -6.34
C LEU A 21 -3.39 12.67 -6.07
N ALA A 22 -2.63 13.03 -5.01
CA ALA A 22 -2.37 14.42 -4.65
C ALA A 22 -1.61 15.18 -5.75
N ARG A 23 -0.63 14.54 -6.40
CA ARG A 23 0.23 15.18 -7.42
C ARG A 23 -0.38 15.20 -8.79
N PHE A 24 -0.98 14.11 -9.21
CA PHE A 24 -1.38 13.87 -10.59
C PHE A 24 -2.89 13.75 -10.78
N GLY A 25 -3.66 13.63 -9.70
CA GLY A 25 -5.11 13.54 -9.76
C GLY A 25 -5.77 14.84 -10.19
N SER A 26 -6.89 14.73 -10.90
CA SER A 26 -7.74 15.89 -11.19
C SER A 26 -8.35 16.45 -9.90
N GLU A 27 -8.75 17.71 -9.93
CA GLU A 27 -9.41 18.33 -8.76
C GLU A 27 -10.70 17.61 -8.35
N ALA A 28 -11.41 17.03 -9.32
CA ALA A 28 -12.58 16.19 -9.03
C ALA A 28 -12.20 14.93 -8.24
N LEU A 29 -11.14 14.22 -8.66
CA LEU A 29 -10.65 13.03 -7.95
C LEU A 29 -10.11 13.38 -6.56
N LYS A 30 -9.38 14.47 -6.43
CA LYS A 30 -8.90 14.93 -5.12
C LYS A 30 -10.06 15.21 -4.16
N LYS A 31 -11.10 15.90 -4.65
CA LYS A 31 -12.28 16.19 -3.85
C LYS A 31 -13.04 14.92 -3.45
N GLU A 32 -13.13 13.96 -4.35
CA GLU A 32 -13.88 12.71 -4.15
C GLU A 32 -13.15 11.73 -3.22
N PHE A 33 -11.84 11.57 -3.37
CA PHE A 33 -11.07 10.53 -2.67
C PHE A 33 -10.06 11.08 -1.65
N LEU A 34 -9.34 12.15 -1.99
CA LEU A 34 -8.25 12.66 -1.15
C LEU A 34 -8.78 13.44 0.07
N VAL A 35 -9.75 14.31 -0.14
CA VAL A 35 -10.30 15.13 0.96
C VAL A 35 -10.87 14.27 2.09
N PRO A 36 -11.77 13.29 1.82
CA PRO A 36 -12.26 12.40 2.88
C PRO A 36 -11.16 11.51 3.47
N ALA A 37 -10.15 11.14 2.69
CA ALA A 37 -9.02 10.36 3.20
C ALA A 37 -8.16 11.16 4.20
N ILE A 38 -7.92 12.45 3.93
CA ILE A 38 -7.20 13.35 4.86
C ILE A 38 -8.04 13.61 6.13
N ALA A 39 -9.35 13.71 6.00
CA ALA A 39 -10.26 13.88 7.14
C ALA A 39 -10.35 12.62 8.02
N GLY A 40 -9.96 11.46 7.50
CA GLY A 40 -10.07 10.16 8.17
C GLY A 40 -11.45 9.49 7.99
N ASP A 41 -12.28 10.03 7.10
CA ASP A 41 -13.62 9.50 6.81
C ASP A 41 -13.56 8.23 5.95
N THR A 42 -12.49 8.06 5.15
CA THR A 42 -12.29 6.90 4.28
C THR A 42 -10.88 6.34 4.39
N VAL A 43 -10.77 5.04 4.23
CA VAL A 43 -9.49 4.31 4.23
C VAL A 43 -9.10 3.94 2.81
N GLY A 44 -7.87 4.26 2.44
CA GLY A 44 -7.29 3.86 1.17
C GLY A 44 -6.29 2.71 1.28
N CYS A 45 -6.10 2.03 0.17
CA CYS A 45 -4.99 1.10 -0.01
C CYS A 45 -4.32 1.29 -1.37
N ILE A 46 -3.13 0.70 -1.53
CA ILE A 46 -2.41 0.73 -2.81
C ILE A 46 -2.34 -0.67 -3.41
N GLY A 47 -2.71 -0.81 -4.68
CA GLY A 47 -2.76 -2.07 -5.40
C GLY A 47 -1.72 -2.14 -6.52
N VAL A 48 -0.51 -2.59 -6.20
CA VAL A 48 0.58 -2.76 -7.19
C VAL A 48 0.94 -4.22 -7.34
N SER A 49 1.43 -4.86 -6.27
CA SER A 49 1.94 -6.24 -6.28
C SER A 49 0.87 -7.27 -6.63
N GLU A 50 1.30 -8.31 -7.33
CA GLU A 50 0.50 -9.48 -7.69
C GLU A 50 1.24 -10.76 -7.30
N PRO A 51 0.59 -11.93 -7.22
CA PRO A 51 1.28 -13.19 -6.88
C PRO A 51 2.52 -13.48 -7.72
N GLY A 52 2.52 -13.08 -8.99
CA GLY A 52 3.64 -13.26 -9.93
C GLY A 52 4.48 -12.03 -10.20
N ALA A 53 4.21 -10.90 -9.54
CA ALA A 53 4.87 -9.63 -9.84
C ALA A 53 5.00 -8.77 -8.57
N GLY A 54 6.16 -8.82 -7.94
CA GLY A 54 6.50 -8.01 -6.75
C GLY A 54 7.70 -7.12 -7.06
N SER A 55 8.91 -7.65 -7.04
CA SER A 55 10.13 -6.89 -7.39
C SER A 55 10.09 -6.39 -8.83
N ASP A 56 9.61 -7.20 -9.75
CA ASP A 56 9.36 -6.79 -11.13
C ASP A 56 7.90 -6.32 -11.30
N VAL A 57 7.66 -5.05 -10.98
CA VAL A 57 6.36 -4.40 -11.16
C VAL A 57 5.97 -4.29 -12.64
N SER A 58 6.92 -4.36 -13.54
CA SER A 58 6.63 -4.32 -14.98
C SER A 58 5.83 -5.53 -15.46
N ALA A 59 5.92 -6.65 -14.73
CA ALA A 59 5.29 -7.93 -15.05
C ALA A 59 3.85 -8.11 -14.51
N ILE A 60 3.22 -7.07 -13.96
CA ILE A 60 1.82 -7.15 -13.51
C ILE A 60 0.89 -7.55 -14.66
N LYS A 61 -0.17 -8.31 -14.32
CA LYS A 61 -1.12 -8.87 -15.29
C LYS A 61 -2.52 -8.30 -15.18
N ALA A 62 -2.88 -7.64 -14.08
CA ALA A 62 -4.18 -6.98 -13.96
C ALA A 62 -4.36 -5.98 -15.10
N ILE A 63 -5.53 -6.02 -15.73
CA ILE A 63 -5.87 -5.21 -16.90
C ILE A 63 -7.09 -4.33 -16.62
N ALA A 64 -7.15 -3.19 -17.28
CA ALA A 64 -8.33 -2.32 -17.35
C ALA A 64 -8.62 -2.02 -18.82
N ARG A 65 -9.63 -2.67 -19.35
CA ARG A 65 -10.09 -2.45 -20.74
C ARG A 65 -11.09 -1.31 -20.78
N LYS A 66 -10.99 -0.45 -21.78
CA LYS A 66 -12.03 0.56 -22.05
C LYS A 66 -13.29 -0.08 -22.58
N ASP A 67 -14.42 0.31 -22.03
CA ASP A 67 -15.75 -0.07 -22.51
C ASP A 67 -16.72 1.09 -22.26
N GLY A 68 -17.07 1.80 -23.34
CA GLY A 68 -17.80 3.06 -23.25
C GLY A 68 -17.01 4.12 -22.47
N ASP A 69 -17.64 4.69 -21.46
CA ASP A 69 -17.03 5.70 -20.58
C ASP A 69 -16.32 5.09 -19.34
N ASP A 70 -16.23 3.74 -19.28
CA ASP A 70 -15.67 3.00 -18.18
C ASP A 70 -14.35 2.31 -18.53
N TYR A 71 -13.56 2.02 -17.50
CA TYR A 71 -12.62 0.90 -17.47
C TYR A 71 -13.30 -0.32 -16.85
N VAL A 72 -13.09 -1.48 -17.45
CA VAL A 72 -13.48 -2.80 -16.93
C VAL A 72 -12.21 -3.48 -16.43
N ILE A 73 -12.11 -3.67 -15.13
CA ILE A 73 -10.90 -4.14 -14.45
C ILE A 73 -11.04 -5.63 -14.14
N THR A 74 -10.04 -6.42 -14.55
CA THR A 74 -9.94 -7.85 -14.24
C THR A 74 -8.52 -8.19 -13.81
N GLY A 75 -8.38 -8.99 -12.75
CA GLY A 75 -7.09 -9.43 -12.22
C GLY A 75 -7.10 -9.62 -10.71
N GLN A 76 -5.93 -9.52 -10.12
CA GLN A 76 -5.76 -9.67 -8.68
C GLN A 76 -4.60 -8.83 -8.15
N LYS A 77 -4.67 -8.46 -6.88
CA LYS A 77 -3.60 -7.77 -6.16
C LYS A 77 -3.32 -8.47 -4.84
N MET A 78 -2.06 -8.71 -4.53
CA MET A 78 -1.64 -9.47 -3.35
C MET A 78 -0.70 -8.66 -2.47
N TRP A 79 -0.68 -8.98 -1.19
CA TRP A 79 0.07 -8.29 -0.13
C TRP A 79 -0.43 -6.88 0.14
N ILE A 80 -1.73 -6.65 -0.04
CA ILE A 80 -2.34 -5.32 0.06
C ILE A 80 -2.68 -5.00 1.51
N THR A 81 -1.92 -4.07 2.09
CA THR A 81 -2.20 -3.53 3.42
C THR A 81 -3.45 -2.66 3.38
N ASN A 82 -4.24 -2.69 4.43
CA ASN A 82 -5.57 -2.06 4.59
C ASN A 82 -6.68 -2.68 3.72
N SER A 83 -6.42 -3.74 2.97
CA SER A 83 -7.37 -4.29 2.01
C SER A 83 -8.70 -4.77 2.59
N LEU A 84 -8.70 -5.22 3.86
CA LEU A 84 -9.91 -5.72 4.50
C LEU A 84 -10.88 -4.61 4.90
N GLN A 85 -10.39 -3.39 5.05
CA GLN A 85 -11.17 -2.24 5.51
C GLN A 85 -11.22 -1.08 4.49
N ALA A 86 -10.35 -1.08 3.47
CA ALA A 86 -10.26 0.02 2.53
C ALA A 86 -11.57 0.28 1.78
N ASP A 87 -11.90 1.55 1.64
CA ASP A 87 -13.03 2.05 0.85
C ASP A 87 -12.67 2.19 -0.62
N TRP A 88 -11.38 2.45 -0.91
CA TRP A 88 -10.87 2.62 -2.27
C TRP A 88 -9.42 2.15 -2.39
N MET A 89 -8.99 1.91 -3.62
CA MET A 89 -7.64 1.49 -3.97
C MET A 89 -7.06 2.41 -5.05
N CYS A 90 -5.83 2.90 -4.84
CA CYS A 90 -4.99 3.42 -5.90
C CYS A 90 -4.34 2.23 -6.59
N MET A 91 -4.77 1.88 -7.80
CA MET A 91 -4.43 0.62 -8.45
C MET A 91 -3.59 0.83 -9.70
N LEU A 92 -2.43 0.17 -9.78
CA LEU A 92 -1.65 0.10 -11.02
C LEU A 92 -2.15 -1.08 -11.87
N VAL A 93 -2.58 -0.78 -13.10
CA VAL A 93 -3.14 -1.74 -14.06
C VAL A 93 -2.57 -1.52 -15.46
N ASN A 94 -2.60 -2.56 -16.29
CA ASN A 94 -2.34 -2.43 -17.72
C ASN A 94 -3.58 -1.84 -18.40
N THR A 95 -3.42 -0.72 -19.11
CA THR A 95 -4.50 -0.03 -19.85
C THR A 95 -4.28 -0.03 -21.36
N GLY A 96 -3.14 -0.48 -21.83
CA GLY A 96 -2.81 -0.50 -23.25
C GLY A 96 -1.81 -1.59 -23.60
N GLU A 97 -1.48 -1.65 -24.88
CA GLU A 97 -0.44 -2.51 -25.42
C GLU A 97 0.90 -1.75 -25.50
N GLY A 98 1.99 -2.49 -25.73
CA GLY A 98 3.32 -1.91 -25.92
C GLY A 98 4.28 -2.14 -24.74
N PRO A 99 5.34 -1.32 -24.64
CA PRO A 99 6.37 -1.54 -23.62
C PRO A 99 5.81 -1.46 -22.19
N ALA A 100 6.23 -2.39 -21.34
CA ALA A 100 5.70 -2.57 -19.98
C ALA A 100 5.73 -1.31 -19.09
N HIS A 101 6.63 -0.38 -19.37
CA HIS A 101 6.74 0.91 -18.65
C HIS A 101 5.90 2.04 -19.25
N LYS A 102 5.19 1.80 -20.36
CA LYS A 102 4.33 2.79 -21.04
C LYS A 102 2.88 2.30 -21.25
N ASN A 103 2.56 1.11 -20.79
CA ASN A 103 1.23 0.50 -20.97
C ASN A 103 0.43 0.41 -19.67
N LYS A 104 0.90 1.07 -18.59
CA LYS A 104 0.26 0.99 -17.28
C LYS A 104 -0.24 2.36 -16.83
N SER A 105 -1.36 2.34 -16.14
CA SER A 105 -1.98 3.54 -15.57
C SER A 105 -2.30 3.33 -14.10
N LEU A 106 -2.36 4.43 -13.36
CA LEU A 106 -2.92 4.45 -12.01
C LEU A 106 -4.40 4.82 -12.10
N VAL A 107 -5.25 4.02 -11.48
CA VAL A 107 -6.70 4.21 -11.49
C VAL A 107 -7.23 4.16 -10.05
N MET A 108 -8.11 5.10 -9.72
CA MET A 108 -8.85 5.09 -8.46
C MET A 108 -10.00 4.10 -8.55
N VAL A 109 -9.95 3.04 -7.74
CA VAL A 109 -10.96 1.98 -7.72
C VAL A 109 -11.73 2.04 -6.42
N PRO A 110 -12.98 2.50 -6.39
CA PRO A 110 -13.85 2.35 -5.23
C PRO A 110 -14.05 0.86 -4.94
N LEU A 111 -13.70 0.43 -3.72
CA LEU A 111 -13.84 -0.97 -3.30
C LEU A 111 -15.20 -1.22 -2.63
N ARG A 112 -15.73 -0.21 -1.94
CA ARG A 112 -16.96 -0.32 -1.17
C ARG A 112 -17.99 0.71 -1.57
N GLU A 113 -19.23 0.33 -1.37
CA GLU A 113 -20.38 1.20 -1.46
C GLU A 113 -21.34 0.87 -0.30
N ASN A 114 -21.70 1.89 0.50
CA ASN A 114 -22.51 1.71 1.71
C ASN A 114 -21.94 0.63 2.67
N GLY A 115 -20.60 0.59 2.82
CA GLY A 115 -19.87 -0.34 3.69
C GLY A 115 -19.73 -1.78 3.13
N LYS A 116 -20.32 -2.10 1.98
CA LYS A 116 -20.23 -3.42 1.34
C LYS A 116 -19.28 -3.39 0.16
N LEU A 117 -18.57 -4.50 -0.08
CA LEU A 117 -17.76 -4.64 -1.30
C LEU A 117 -18.65 -4.49 -2.53
N ARG A 118 -18.14 -3.79 -3.54
CA ARG A 118 -18.81 -3.63 -4.82
C ARG A 118 -18.82 -4.96 -5.60
N PRO A 119 -19.81 -5.17 -6.47
CA PRO A 119 -19.87 -6.35 -7.34
C PRO A 119 -18.56 -6.56 -8.09
N GLY A 120 -18.15 -7.82 -8.22
CA GLY A 120 -16.90 -8.20 -8.88
C GLY A 120 -15.64 -8.03 -8.01
N ILE A 121 -15.75 -7.53 -6.79
CA ILE A 121 -14.61 -7.40 -5.86
C ILE A 121 -14.72 -8.44 -4.75
N GLU A 122 -13.67 -9.23 -4.58
CA GLU A 122 -13.56 -10.20 -3.50
C GLU A 122 -12.25 -9.99 -2.75
N VAL A 123 -12.34 -9.88 -1.42
CA VAL A 123 -11.18 -9.95 -0.52
C VAL A 123 -11.11 -11.39 0.00
N ALA A 124 -10.21 -12.18 -0.59
CA ALA A 124 -10.19 -13.63 -0.39
C ALA A 124 -9.82 -14.05 1.04
N SER A 125 -8.79 -13.41 1.62
CA SER A 125 -8.34 -13.76 2.97
C SER A 125 -7.40 -12.72 3.57
N LYS A 126 -7.39 -12.66 4.90
CA LYS A 126 -6.32 -11.99 5.66
C LYS A 126 -5.07 -12.88 5.65
N ILE A 127 -3.97 -12.35 5.14
CA ILE A 127 -2.69 -13.05 5.10
C ILE A 127 -2.09 -13.05 6.52
N ARG A 128 -1.70 -14.24 7.02
CA ARG A 128 -0.97 -14.35 8.28
C ARG A 128 0.48 -13.93 8.07
N LYS A 129 0.92 -12.98 8.89
CA LYS A 129 2.28 -12.41 8.83
C LYS A 129 3.08 -12.85 10.06
N ILE A 130 4.42 -12.79 9.95
CA ILE A 130 5.32 -13.05 11.09
C ILE A 130 5.28 -11.92 12.12
N GLY A 131 4.91 -10.71 11.70
CA GLY A 131 4.78 -9.52 12.56
C GLY A 131 3.68 -8.59 12.05
N MET A 132 3.58 -7.38 12.65
CA MET A 132 2.60 -6.34 12.28
C MET A 132 1.14 -6.85 12.25
N HIS A 133 0.75 -7.69 13.23
CA HIS A 133 -0.54 -8.37 13.25
C HIS A 133 -1.73 -7.41 13.37
N SER A 134 -1.50 -6.19 13.86
CA SER A 134 -2.50 -5.13 14.01
C SER A 134 -2.82 -4.39 12.70
N SER A 135 -2.03 -4.56 11.63
CA SER A 135 -2.44 -4.18 10.28
C SER A 135 -2.96 -5.41 9.52
N ASP A 136 -3.98 -5.22 8.71
CA ASP A 136 -4.39 -6.25 7.78
C ASP A 136 -3.52 -6.26 6.53
N THR A 137 -3.50 -7.39 5.86
CA THR A 137 -2.86 -7.56 4.55
C THR A 137 -3.61 -8.66 3.83
N GLY A 138 -4.08 -8.40 2.62
CA GLY A 138 -4.94 -9.33 1.92
C GLY A 138 -4.60 -9.56 0.46
N LEU A 139 -5.33 -10.52 -0.11
CA LEU A 139 -5.41 -10.81 -1.53
C LEU A 139 -6.79 -10.36 -2.00
N ILE A 140 -6.82 -9.57 -3.06
CA ILE A 140 -8.06 -9.03 -3.65
C ILE A 140 -8.16 -9.50 -5.10
N TYR A 141 -9.33 -9.99 -5.47
CA TYR A 141 -9.72 -10.32 -6.84
C TYR A 141 -10.64 -9.26 -7.41
N PHE A 142 -10.50 -9.02 -8.71
CA PHE A 142 -11.33 -8.13 -9.51
C PHE A 142 -11.84 -8.92 -10.71
N ASP A 143 -13.14 -9.03 -10.80
CA ASP A 143 -13.84 -9.71 -11.90
C ASP A 143 -14.79 -8.73 -12.59
N GLU A 144 -14.35 -8.20 -13.74
CA GLU A 144 -15.05 -7.23 -14.56
C GLU A 144 -15.57 -5.99 -13.78
N VAL A 145 -14.77 -5.49 -12.85
CA VAL A 145 -15.12 -4.31 -12.03
C VAL A 145 -15.12 -3.06 -12.89
N ARG A 146 -16.28 -2.42 -12.99
CA ARG A 146 -16.43 -1.18 -13.76
C ARG A 146 -16.13 0.05 -12.93
N VAL A 147 -15.26 0.92 -13.45
CA VAL A 147 -14.96 2.23 -12.88
C VAL A 147 -14.95 3.28 -14.00
N PRO A 148 -15.45 4.50 -13.76
CA PRO A 148 -15.44 5.55 -14.79
C PRO A 148 -14.01 5.87 -15.25
N GLN A 149 -13.81 6.14 -16.54
CA GLN A 149 -12.50 6.54 -17.07
C GLN A 149 -11.95 7.82 -16.41
N ARG A 150 -12.82 8.69 -15.88
CA ARG A 150 -12.43 9.86 -15.10
C ARG A 150 -11.65 9.52 -13.81
N ASN A 151 -11.67 8.25 -13.38
CA ASN A 151 -10.90 7.77 -12.23
C ASN A 151 -9.41 7.53 -12.55
N LEU A 152 -8.98 7.80 -13.78
CA LEU A 152 -7.58 7.79 -14.18
C LEU A 152 -6.80 8.90 -13.44
N ILE A 153 -5.67 8.54 -12.85
CA ILE A 153 -4.74 9.48 -12.23
C ILE A 153 -3.73 9.95 -13.29
N GLY A 154 -3.75 11.25 -13.60
CA GLY A 154 -2.83 11.84 -14.55
C GLY A 154 -3.09 11.39 -15.99
N GLN A 155 -2.04 10.92 -16.68
CA GLN A 155 -2.08 10.49 -18.08
C GLN A 155 -2.10 8.98 -18.21
N GLU A 156 -2.89 8.47 -19.14
CA GLU A 156 -2.90 7.06 -19.50
C GLU A 156 -1.52 6.61 -20.00
N GLY A 157 -1.09 5.44 -19.53
CA GLY A 157 0.23 4.89 -19.86
C GLY A 157 1.39 5.46 -19.03
N ALA A 158 1.17 6.52 -18.23
CA ALA A 158 2.20 7.11 -17.38
C ALA A 158 2.26 6.53 -15.95
N GLY A 159 1.34 5.62 -15.61
CA GLY A 159 1.20 5.08 -14.26
C GLY A 159 2.45 4.37 -13.73
N PHE A 160 3.22 3.69 -14.58
CA PHE A 160 4.48 3.09 -14.17
C PHE A 160 5.48 4.13 -13.66
N VAL A 161 5.63 5.24 -14.37
CA VAL A 161 6.55 6.33 -13.97
C VAL A 161 6.08 6.98 -12.67
N TYR A 162 4.78 7.26 -12.53
CA TYR A 162 4.21 7.81 -11.29
C TYR A 162 4.44 6.88 -10.10
N GLN A 163 4.27 5.58 -10.30
CA GLN A 163 4.52 4.59 -9.25
C GLN A 163 6.00 4.49 -8.88
N MET A 164 6.90 4.59 -9.84
CA MET A 164 8.35 4.60 -9.56
C MET A 164 8.77 5.83 -8.74
N GLN A 165 8.21 7.00 -9.02
CA GLN A 165 8.42 8.20 -8.22
C GLN A 165 7.90 8.02 -6.78
N GLN A 166 6.71 7.45 -6.64
CA GLN A 166 6.11 7.18 -5.33
C GLN A 166 6.94 6.17 -4.53
N PHE A 167 7.47 5.12 -5.14
CA PHE A 167 8.31 4.14 -4.45
C PHE A 167 9.59 4.73 -3.86
N GLN A 168 10.12 5.81 -4.40
CA GLN A 168 11.27 6.50 -3.79
C GLN A 168 10.89 7.10 -2.44
N GLU A 169 9.71 7.71 -2.35
CA GLU A 169 9.20 8.29 -1.09
C GLU A 169 8.82 7.23 -0.08
N GLU A 170 8.17 6.15 -0.54
CA GLU A 170 7.84 5.00 0.32
C GLU A 170 9.11 4.40 0.96
N ARG A 171 10.20 4.30 0.20
CA ARG A 171 11.48 3.82 0.73
C ARG A 171 12.12 4.78 1.72
N LEU A 172 12.05 6.09 1.47
CA LEU A 172 12.52 7.11 2.42
C LEU A 172 11.68 7.09 3.70
N TRP A 173 10.36 7.00 3.58
CA TRP A 173 9.46 6.85 4.71
C TRP A 173 9.80 5.59 5.53
N CYS A 174 10.02 4.46 4.86
CA CYS A 174 10.41 3.21 5.52
C CYS A 174 11.74 3.37 6.28
N ALA A 175 12.75 3.97 5.66
CA ALA A 175 14.03 4.23 6.31
C ALA A 175 13.87 5.13 7.55
N ALA A 176 13.09 6.21 7.43
CA ALA A 176 12.82 7.11 8.55
C ALA A 176 12.08 6.40 9.70
N SER A 177 11.10 5.56 9.37
CA SER A 177 10.32 4.82 10.38
C SER A 177 11.15 3.80 11.17
N CYS A 178 12.29 3.33 10.64
CA CYS A 178 13.17 2.40 11.32
C CYS A 178 14.00 3.06 12.44
N LEU A 179 14.21 4.37 12.41
CA LEU A 179 15.12 5.06 13.36
C LEU A 179 14.68 4.88 14.81
N GLN A 180 13.39 5.09 15.10
CA GLN A 180 12.89 4.92 16.47
C GLN A 180 12.96 3.46 16.92
N SER A 181 12.71 2.52 16.02
CA SER A 181 12.83 1.09 16.34
C SER A 181 14.27 0.69 16.66
N LEU A 182 15.24 1.24 15.95
CA LEU A 182 16.67 1.04 16.22
C LEU A 182 17.04 1.60 17.60
N ASN A 183 16.62 2.82 17.93
CA ASN A 183 16.85 3.40 19.25
C ASN A 183 16.25 2.55 20.36
N ASN A 184 15.01 2.10 20.19
CA ASN A 184 14.36 1.21 21.15
C ASN A 184 15.14 -0.11 21.34
N CYS A 185 15.64 -0.71 20.26
CA CYS A 185 16.46 -1.92 20.33
C CYS A 185 17.75 -1.68 21.13
N ILE A 186 18.42 -0.54 20.93
CA ILE A 186 19.62 -0.17 21.68
C ILE A 186 19.28 -0.01 23.17
N ASP A 187 18.26 0.78 23.48
CA ASP A 187 17.87 1.06 24.87
C ASP A 187 17.48 -0.23 25.61
N TRP A 188 16.68 -1.10 24.99
CA TRP A 188 16.29 -2.38 25.58
C TRP A 188 17.48 -3.32 25.76
N THR A 189 18.40 -3.34 24.80
CA THR A 189 19.62 -4.17 24.87
C THR A 189 20.51 -3.71 26.00
N VAL A 190 20.73 -2.40 26.12
CA VAL A 190 21.53 -1.82 27.22
C VAL A 190 20.88 -2.10 28.57
N GLY A 191 19.57 -1.84 28.68
CA GLY A 191 18.81 -2.16 29.91
C GLY A 191 18.92 -3.63 30.32
N TRP A 192 18.73 -4.53 29.36
CA TRP A 192 18.90 -5.96 29.60
C TRP A 192 20.32 -6.31 30.05
N ALA A 193 21.34 -5.77 29.39
CA ALA A 193 22.74 -6.02 29.70
C ALA A 193 23.10 -5.54 31.13
N GLN A 194 22.50 -4.45 31.61
CA GLN A 194 22.68 -3.94 32.97
C GLN A 194 21.99 -4.79 34.04
N GLU A 195 20.91 -5.48 33.70
CA GLU A 195 20.16 -6.34 34.63
C GLU A 195 20.67 -7.78 34.64
N ARG A 196 21.05 -8.31 33.48
CA ARG A 196 21.48 -9.71 33.33
C ARG A 196 22.80 -9.95 34.06
N LYS A 197 22.77 -10.84 35.08
CA LYS A 197 23.94 -11.25 35.84
C LYS A 197 24.55 -12.54 35.30
N MET A 198 25.88 -12.57 35.21
CA MET A 198 26.67 -13.73 34.86
C MET A 198 28.10 -13.60 35.44
N PHE A 199 28.67 -14.70 35.87
CA PHE A 199 30.01 -14.75 36.47
C PHE A 199 30.24 -13.72 37.59
N GLY A 200 29.20 -13.43 38.40
CA GLY A 200 29.29 -12.49 39.55
C GLY A 200 29.21 -11.00 39.20
N ALA A 201 29.02 -10.63 37.93
CA ALA A 201 28.90 -9.24 37.45
C ALA A 201 27.67 -9.13 36.50
N THR A 202 27.40 -7.92 36.03
CA THR A 202 26.38 -7.73 34.99
C THR A 202 26.93 -8.09 33.60
N LEU A 203 26.06 -8.34 32.64
CA LEU A 203 26.48 -8.56 31.27
C LEU A 203 27.18 -7.32 30.70
N ALA A 204 26.73 -6.12 31.06
CA ALA A 204 27.34 -4.85 30.67
C ALA A 204 28.75 -4.64 31.19
N ASP A 205 29.17 -5.36 32.27
CA ASP A 205 30.53 -5.31 32.80
C ASP A 205 31.50 -6.19 31.99
N GLN A 206 31.00 -6.99 31.06
CA GLN A 206 31.86 -7.84 30.21
C GLN A 206 32.52 -6.98 29.11
N GLN A 207 33.76 -7.26 28.83
CA GLN A 207 34.65 -6.42 28.03
C GLN A 207 34.18 -6.11 26.60
N TRP A 208 33.31 -6.95 26.01
CA TRP A 208 32.90 -6.88 24.62
C TRP A 208 31.35 -6.81 24.40
N VAL A 209 30.63 -6.34 25.40
CA VAL A 209 29.15 -6.21 25.33
C VAL A 209 28.73 -4.75 25.27
#